data_d057acdbedd5261333ed586a3653923c
#
_entry.id   d057acdbedd5261333ed586a3653923c
#
_cell.length_a   1.000
_cell.length_b   1.000
_cell.length_c   1.000
_cell.angle_alpha   90.00
_cell.angle_beta   90.00
_cell.angle_gamma   90.00
#
_symmetry.space_group_name_H-M   'P 1'
#
loop_
_entity.id
_entity.type
_entity.pdbx_description
1 polymer ?
#
loop_
_entity_poly.entity_id
_entity_poly.type
_entity_poly.pdbx_seq_one_letter_code
_entity_poly.pdbx_strand_id
1 'polypeptide(L)'
;FEGDRIKAVREMIVSKTAAQRRVALEKILPMQRSDFEGIYEAMEGLPVTIRYLDPPLHEFLPTNSYDITQLAKDMHIGLDELKSVISSLHEFNPMMGHRGCRLAISYPEIAEMQTTAVIQAALAVNERHPDWKIEPEIMIPLVGDVAELRYVKKVVCEVADKLIQESEFDMKYHVGTMIEIP
;
A
#
# COMPACT_ATOMS: atom_id res chain seq x y z
N PHE A 1 -11.69 0.16 0.46
CA PHE A 1 -11.58 1.62 0.18
C PHE A 1 -12.93 2.17 -0.28
N GLU A 2 -13.64 2.89 0.58
CA GLU A 2 -14.95 3.52 0.30
C GLU A 2 -14.93 5.00 0.69
N GLY A 3 -15.91 5.78 0.21
CA GLY A 3 -16.04 7.19 0.53
C GLY A 3 -14.81 8.03 0.15
N ASP A 4 -14.26 8.78 1.08
CA ASP A 4 -13.10 9.64 0.82
C ASP A 4 -11.78 8.87 0.63
N ARG A 5 -11.70 7.62 1.10
CA ARG A 5 -10.54 6.74 0.92
C ARG A 5 -10.34 6.40 -0.56
N ILE A 6 -11.41 6.08 -1.29
CA ILE A 6 -11.30 5.75 -2.72
C ILE A 6 -10.83 6.95 -3.55
N LYS A 7 -11.16 8.18 -3.14
CA LYS A 7 -10.67 9.39 -3.82
C LYS A 7 -9.16 9.50 -3.73
N ALA A 8 -8.59 9.33 -2.53
CA ALA A 8 -7.14 9.38 -2.33
C ALA A 8 -6.41 8.26 -3.10
N VAL A 9 -6.99 7.04 -3.16
CA VAL A 9 -6.45 5.93 -3.97
C VAL A 9 -6.49 6.27 -5.46
N ARG A 10 -7.57 6.85 -5.95
CA ARG A 10 -7.68 7.29 -7.35
C ARG A 10 -6.68 8.40 -7.69
N GLU A 11 -6.48 9.37 -6.79
CA GLU A 11 -5.42 10.37 -6.93
C GLU A 11 -4.04 9.73 -7.05
N MET A 12 -3.73 8.76 -6.19
CA MET A 12 -2.49 8.01 -6.25
C MET A 12 -2.29 7.33 -7.61
N ILE A 13 -3.33 6.67 -8.13
CA ILE A 13 -3.27 5.91 -9.39
C ILE A 13 -3.03 6.83 -10.59
N VAL A 14 -3.71 7.98 -10.66
CA VAL A 14 -3.61 8.90 -11.80
C VAL A 14 -2.44 9.87 -11.70
N SER A 15 -1.68 9.84 -10.61
CA SER A 15 -0.51 10.69 -10.40
C SER A 15 0.58 10.38 -11.42
N LYS A 16 1.07 11.39 -12.12
CA LYS A 16 2.11 11.28 -13.17
C LYS A 16 3.52 11.17 -12.59
N THR A 17 3.75 11.79 -11.44
CA THR A 17 5.07 11.85 -10.81
C THR A 17 5.05 11.25 -9.42
N ALA A 18 6.22 10.77 -8.97
CA ALA A 18 6.38 10.28 -7.60
C ALA A 18 6.01 11.35 -6.55
N ALA A 19 6.32 12.62 -6.81
CA ALA A 19 5.97 13.72 -5.91
C ALA A 19 4.44 13.88 -5.75
N GLN A 20 3.70 13.86 -6.85
CA GLN A 20 2.22 13.90 -6.80
C GLN A 20 1.66 12.68 -6.09
N ARG A 21 2.23 11.49 -6.37
CA ARG A 21 1.80 10.25 -5.73
C ARG A 21 2.04 10.27 -4.22
N ARG A 22 3.17 10.82 -3.76
CA ARG A 22 3.45 10.99 -2.32
C ARG A 22 2.40 11.86 -1.63
N VAL A 23 1.94 12.93 -2.25
CA VAL A 23 0.85 13.77 -1.68
C VAL A 23 -0.46 12.98 -1.50
N ALA A 24 -0.81 12.13 -2.46
CA ALA A 24 -1.97 11.24 -2.31
C ALA A 24 -1.74 10.17 -1.23
N LEU A 25 -0.55 9.60 -1.17
CA LEU A 25 -0.17 8.60 -0.16
C LEU A 25 -0.17 9.17 1.27
N GLU A 26 0.21 10.44 1.45
CA GLU A 26 0.11 11.12 2.74
C GLU A 26 -1.34 11.22 3.26
N LYS A 27 -2.33 11.25 2.37
CA LYS A 27 -3.74 11.18 2.75
C LYS A 27 -4.18 9.77 3.13
N ILE A 28 -3.60 8.75 2.49
CA ILE A 28 -3.93 7.34 2.72
C ILE A 28 -3.26 6.81 4.00
N LEU A 29 -2.04 7.23 4.30
CA LEU A 29 -1.24 6.76 5.42
C LEU A 29 -1.99 6.76 6.77
N PRO A 30 -2.58 7.87 7.24
CA PRO A 30 -3.27 7.88 8.53
C PRO A 30 -4.49 6.94 8.55
N MET A 31 -5.15 6.75 7.42
CA MET A 31 -6.29 5.84 7.30
C MET A 31 -5.86 4.39 7.45
N GLN A 32 -4.81 3.98 6.73
CA GLN A 32 -4.27 2.61 6.84
C GLN A 32 -3.64 2.36 8.21
N ARG A 33 -2.91 3.32 8.75
CA ARG A 33 -2.37 3.21 10.10
C ARG A 33 -3.47 2.95 11.12
N SER A 34 -4.55 3.70 11.09
CA SER A 34 -5.70 3.52 11.99
C SER A 34 -6.35 2.15 11.84
N ASP A 35 -6.48 1.66 10.60
CA ASP A 35 -7.03 0.33 10.33
C ASP A 35 -6.12 -0.77 10.92
N PHE A 36 -4.81 -0.65 10.77
CA PHE A 36 -3.85 -1.63 11.32
C PHE A 36 -3.76 -1.56 12.84
N GLU A 37 -3.82 -0.37 13.44
CA GLU A 37 -3.95 -0.24 14.90
C GLU A 37 -5.16 -1.01 15.42
N GLY A 38 -6.33 -0.83 14.80
CA GLY A 38 -7.55 -1.57 15.17
C GLY A 38 -7.42 -3.09 15.01
N ILE A 39 -6.71 -3.55 13.98
CA ILE A 39 -6.45 -4.98 13.79
C ILE A 39 -5.52 -5.51 14.90
N TYR A 40 -4.41 -4.84 15.19
CA TYR A 40 -3.49 -5.26 16.24
C TYR A 40 -4.15 -5.26 17.62
N GLU A 41 -5.00 -4.26 17.91
CA GLU A 41 -5.77 -4.23 19.16
C GLU A 41 -6.76 -5.41 19.26
N ALA A 42 -7.49 -5.71 18.18
CA ALA A 42 -8.42 -6.82 18.16
C ALA A 42 -7.74 -8.19 18.28
N MET A 43 -6.46 -8.29 17.87
CA MET A 43 -5.69 -9.54 17.92
C MET A 43 -4.92 -9.74 19.24
N GLU A 44 -4.85 -8.73 20.12
CA GLU A 44 -4.32 -8.84 21.48
C GLU A 44 -2.94 -9.53 21.56
N GLY A 45 -2.01 -9.18 20.66
CA GLY A 45 -0.66 -9.76 20.59
C GLY A 45 -0.55 -11.05 19.80
N LEU A 46 -1.64 -11.59 19.25
CA LEU A 46 -1.56 -12.70 18.30
C LEU A 46 -0.91 -12.27 16.98
N PRO A 47 -0.24 -13.17 16.25
CA PRO A 47 0.42 -12.87 14.99
C PRO A 47 -0.54 -12.30 13.95
N VAL A 48 -0.10 -11.23 13.26
CA VAL A 48 -0.85 -10.59 12.19
C VAL A 48 0.04 -10.44 10.98
N THR A 49 -0.37 -11.05 9.87
CA THR A 49 0.29 -10.88 8.57
C THR A 49 -0.46 -9.86 7.72
N ILE A 50 0.21 -8.78 7.35
CA ILE A 50 -0.36 -7.73 6.51
C ILE A 50 0.20 -7.86 5.10
N ARG A 51 -0.69 -8.16 4.16
CA ARG A 51 -0.37 -8.20 2.74
C ARG A 51 -0.39 -6.80 2.14
N TYR A 52 0.62 -6.49 1.32
CA TYR A 52 0.65 -5.25 0.55
C TYR A 52 -0.45 -5.19 -0.49
N LEU A 53 -0.70 -3.97 -0.99
CA LEU A 53 -1.73 -3.69 -1.99
C LEU A 53 -1.59 -4.65 -3.17
N ASP A 54 -2.60 -5.50 -3.34
CA ASP A 54 -2.59 -6.58 -4.30
C ASP A 54 -3.61 -6.43 -5.44
N PRO A 55 -4.82 -5.89 -5.23
CA PRO A 55 -5.75 -5.70 -6.35
C PRO A 55 -5.15 -4.81 -7.45
N PRO A 56 -5.36 -5.15 -8.73
CA PRO A 56 -4.91 -4.33 -9.85
C PRO A 56 -5.44 -2.90 -9.77
N LEU A 57 -4.61 -1.92 -10.16
CA LEU A 57 -4.98 -0.51 -10.03
C LEU A 57 -6.27 -0.13 -10.79
N HIS A 58 -6.54 -0.80 -11.91
CA HIS A 58 -7.74 -0.51 -12.70
C HIS A 58 -9.05 -0.83 -11.97
N GLU A 59 -9.05 -1.73 -10.98
CA GLU A 59 -10.25 -2.07 -10.20
C GLU A 59 -10.75 -0.92 -9.33
N PHE A 60 -9.88 0.02 -8.97
CA PHE A 60 -10.25 1.20 -8.20
C PHE A 60 -10.79 2.36 -9.06
N LEU A 61 -10.65 2.27 -10.37
CA LEU A 61 -11.06 3.31 -11.31
C LEU A 61 -12.50 3.08 -11.78
N PRO A 62 -13.27 4.17 -12.00
CA PRO A 62 -14.63 4.04 -12.49
C PRO A 62 -14.67 3.53 -13.94
N THR A 63 -15.71 2.75 -14.27
CA THR A 63 -15.91 2.20 -15.61
C THR A 63 -16.98 2.95 -16.40
N ASN A 64 -17.92 3.63 -15.74
CA ASN A 64 -18.97 4.37 -16.42
C ASN A 64 -18.56 5.81 -16.75
N SER A 65 -19.09 6.35 -17.84
CA SER A 65 -18.71 7.67 -18.36
C SER A 65 -19.05 8.83 -17.42
N TYR A 66 -20.09 8.70 -16.60
CA TYR A 66 -20.49 9.72 -15.66
C TYR A 66 -19.46 9.86 -14.55
N ASP A 67 -19.10 8.76 -13.89
CA ASP A 67 -18.12 8.76 -12.80
C ASP A 67 -16.72 9.12 -13.28
N ILE A 68 -16.34 8.70 -14.51
CA ILE A 68 -15.08 9.13 -15.13
C ILE A 68 -15.06 10.65 -15.31
N THR A 69 -16.18 11.23 -15.76
CA THR A 69 -16.28 12.69 -15.93
C THR A 69 -16.22 13.43 -14.60
N GLN A 70 -16.86 12.89 -13.55
CA GLN A 70 -16.76 13.48 -12.20
C GLN A 70 -15.33 13.38 -11.66
N LEU A 71 -14.69 12.23 -11.79
CA LEU A 71 -13.32 12.04 -11.36
C LEU A 71 -12.36 12.99 -12.08
N ALA A 72 -12.52 13.19 -13.38
CA ALA A 72 -11.73 14.15 -14.15
C ALA A 72 -11.85 15.58 -13.61
N LYS A 73 -13.08 16.00 -13.25
CA LYS A 73 -13.34 17.32 -12.66
C LYS A 73 -12.73 17.45 -11.26
N ASP A 74 -12.93 16.45 -10.40
CA ASP A 74 -12.45 16.45 -9.02
C ASP A 74 -10.91 16.50 -8.97
N MET A 75 -10.27 15.87 -9.93
CA MET A 75 -8.81 15.81 -10.03
C MET A 75 -8.18 16.89 -10.90
N HIS A 76 -8.99 17.76 -11.51
CA HIS A 76 -8.54 18.79 -12.46
C HIS A 76 -7.67 18.24 -13.61
N ILE A 77 -8.05 17.05 -14.12
CA ILE A 77 -7.39 16.36 -15.24
C ILE A 77 -8.30 16.41 -16.47
N GLY A 78 -7.71 16.46 -17.67
CA GLY A 78 -8.45 16.37 -18.91
C GLY A 78 -9.18 15.02 -19.03
N LEU A 79 -10.45 15.04 -19.49
CA LEU A 79 -11.26 13.82 -19.61
C LEU A 79 -10.59 12.77 -20.52
N ASP A 80 -10.03 13.20 -21.65
CA ASP A 80 -9.38 12.29 -22.60
C ASP A 80 -8.08 11.72 -22.02
N GLU A 81 -7.38 12.52 -21.24
CA GLU A 81 -6.20 12.09 -20.51
C GLU A 81 -6.55 11.02 -19.47
N LEU A 82 -7.60 11.23 -18.66
CA LEU A 82 -8.04 10.25 -17.69
C LEU A 82 -8.48 8.94 -18.35
N LYS A 83 -9.21 9.03 -19.47
CA LYS A 83 -9.59 7.85 -20.27
C LYS A 83 -8.39 7.09 -20.80
N SER A 84 -7.33 7.80 -21.21
CA SER A 84 -6.08 7.18 -21.66
C SER A 84 -5.40 6.42 -20.52
N VAL A 85 -5.34 7.00 -19.31
CA VAL A 85 -4.80 6.32 -18.12
C VAL A 85 -5.60 5.07 -17.79
N ILE A 86 -6.93 5.18 -17.75
CA ILE A 86 -7.82 4.04 -17.48
C ILE A 86 -7.59 2.92 -18.52
N SER A 87 -7.54 3.27 -19.80
CA SER A 87 -7.30 2.32 -20.88
C SER A 87 -5.93 1.64 -20.80
N SER A 88 -4.89 2.39 -20.42
CA SER A 88 -3.53 1.85 -20.30
C SER A 88 -3.35 0.88 -19.13
N LEU A 89 -4.18 1.01 -18.08
CA LEU A 89 -4.16 0.14 -16.92
C LEU A 89 -5.09 -1.07 -17.05
N HIS A 90 -5.99 -1.04 -18.04
CA HIS A 90 -6.96 -2.12 -18.24
C HIS A 90 -6.27 -3.40 -18.68
N GLU A 91 -6.55 -4.49 -17.97
CA GLU A 91 -6.06 -5.82 -18.28
C GLU A 91 -7.20 -6.83 -18.16
N PHE A 92 -7.34 -7.72 -19.14
CA PHE A 92 -8.36 -8.78 -19.14
C PHE A 92 -8.06 -9.87 -18.12
N ASN A 93 -6.78 -10.16 -17.90
CA ASN A 93 -6.35 -11.12 -16.90
C ASN A 93 -5.85 -10.38 -15.66
N PRO A 94 -6.58 -10.41 -14.52
CA PRO A 94 -6.16 -9.73 -13.29
C PRO A 94 -4.77 -10.13 -12.79
N MET A 95 -4.32 -11.36 -13.08
CA MET A 95 -2.98 -11.83 -12.71
C MET A 95 -1.86 -11.10 -13.47
N MET A 96 -2.16 -10.54 -14.64
CA MET A 96 -1.21 -9.77 -15.46
C MET A 96 -1.28 -8.26 -15.20
N GLY A 97 -2.20 -7.82 -14.37
CA GLY A 97 -2.38 -6.41 -14.02
C GLY A 97 -1.21 -5.80 -13.26
N HIS A 98 -1.20 -4.47 -13.18
CA HIS A 98 -0.21 -3.73 -12.39
C HIS A 98 -0.59 -3.78 -10.91
N ARG A 99 -0.07 -4.76 -10.20
CA ARG A 99 -0.42 -5.13 -8.83
C ARG A 99 0.75 -5.74 -8.05
N GLY A 100 0.60 -5.89 -6.75
CA GLY A 100 1.50 -6.63 -5.89
C GLY A 100 2.96 -6.18 -5.97
N CYS A 101 3.87 -7.13 -6.10
CA CYS A 101 5.30 -6.88 -6.21
C CYS A 101 5.66 -5.95 -7.38
N ARG A 102 5.01 -6.13 -8.54
CA ARG A 102 5.23 -5.27 -9.72
C ARG A 102 4.94 -3.81 -9.43
N LEU A 103 3.85 -3.56 -8.70
CA LEU A 103 3.46 -2.23 -8.26
C LEU A 103 4.48 -1.63 -7.30
N ALA A 104 4.95 -2.41 -6.32
CA ALA A 104 5.95 -1.98 -5.35
C ALA A 104 7.32 -1.69 -5.98
N ILE A 105 7.65 -2.32 -7.11
CA ILE A 105 8.87 -2.03 -7.87
C ILE A 105 8.72 -0.76 -8.70
N SER A 106 7.59 -0.60 -9.41
CA SER A 106 7.35 0.56 -10.28
C SER A 106 7.14 1.84 -9.49
N TYR A 107 6.50 1.73 -8.33
CA TYR A 107 6.15 2.85 -7.45
C TYR A 107 6.55 2.54 -6.00
N PRO A 108 7.86 2.53 -5.68
CA PRO A 108 8.36 2.14 -4.36
C PRO A 108 7.79 2.98 -3.22
N GLU A 109 7.38 4.22 -3.49
CA GLU A 109 6.72 5.09 -2.52
C GLU A 109 5.41 4.50 -1.96
N ILE A 110 4.75 3.60 -2.69
CA ILE A 110 3.57 2.88 -2.17
C ILE A 110 4.00 1.88 -1.11
N ALA A 111 5.06 1.12 -1.37
CA ALA A 111 5.62 0.18 -0.39
C ALA A 111 6.17 0.93 0.84
N GLU A 112 6.84 2.07 0.64
CA GLU A 112 7.31 2.94 1.72
C GLU A 112 6.14 3.38 2.63
N MET A 113 5.04 3.86 2.04
CA MET A 113 3.86 4.28 2.79
C MET A 113 3.20 3.13 3.54
N GLN A 114 3.03 1.97 2.90
CA GLN A 114 2.41 0.81 3.55
C GLN A 114 3.28 0.28 4.69
N THR A 115 4.60 0.21 4.50
CA THR A 115 5.54 -0.15 5.57
C THR A 115 5.42 0.83 6.74
N THR A 116 5.38 2.12 6.44
CA THR A 116 5.23 3.16 7.46
C THR A 116 3.94 2.97 8.26
N ALA A 117 2.82 2.72 7.60
CA ALA A 117 1.53 2.49 8.26
C ALA A 117 1.56 1.27 9.18
N VAL A 118 2.14 0.15 8.71
CA VAL A 118 2.25 -1.10 9.48
C VAL A 118 3.13 -0.92 10.73
N ILE A 119 4.32 -0.37 10.53
CA ILE A 119 5.30 -0.22 11.62
C ILE A 119 4.81 0.81 12.67
N GLN A 120 4.31 1.96 12.23
CA GLN A 120 3.78 2.97 13.16
C GLN A 120 2.57 2.46 13.94
N ALA A 121 1.69 1.67 13.31
CA ALA A 121 0.56 1.05 14.00
C ALA A 121 1.02 0.06 15.07
N ALA A 122 1.96 -0.82 14.73
CA ALA A 122 2.50 -1.79 15.68
C ALA A 122 3.23 -1.12 16.85
N LEU A 123 4.03 -0.07 16.58
CA LEU A 123 4.71 0.71 17.62
C LEU A 123 3.69 1.37 18.56
N ALA A 124 2.66 2.03 18.03
CA ALA A 124 1.64 2.69 18.82
C ALA A 124 0.84 1.72 19.71
N VAL A 125 0.55 0.52 19.21
CA VAL A 125 -0.16 -0.50 20.01
C VAL A 125 0.78 -1.13 21.05
N ASN A 126 2.04 -1.40 20.72
CA ASN A 126 3.04 -1.87 21.68
C ASN A 126 3.29 -0.85 22.81
N GLU A 127 3.23 0.46 22.52
CA GLU A 127 3.33 1.51 23.55
C GLU A 127 2.14 1.45 24.52
N ARG A 128 0.93 1.23 24.02
CA ARG A 128 -0.27 1.09 24.84
C ARG A 128 -0.35 -0.24 25.60
N HIS A 129 0.18 -1.30 25.00
CA HIS A 129 0.12 -2.68 25.49
C HIS A 129 1.49 -3.37 25.42
N PRO A 130 2.46 -3.01 26.28
CA PRO A 130 3.85 -3.51 26.21
C PRO A 130 3.95 -5.05 26.36
N ASP A 131 2.98 -5.67 27.03
CA ASP A 131 2.97 -7.11 27.28
C ASP A 131 2.62 -7.94 26.02
N TRP A 132 1.99 -7.32 25.02
CA TRP A 132 1.58 -8.03 23.80
C TRP A 132 2.74 -8.34 22.87
N LYS A 133 3.79 -7.51 22.88
CA LYS A 133 5.02 -7.70 22.08
C LYS A 133 4.73 -7.98 20.61
N ILE A 134 3.91 -7.13 19.99
CA ILE A 134 3.51 -7.28 18.61
C ILE A 134 4.75 -7.23 17.70
N GLU A 135 4.91 -8.27 16.89
CA GLU A 135 5.92 -8.38 15.84
C GLU A 135 5.18 -8.40 14.48
N PRO A 136 5.12 -7.30 13.73
CA PRO A 136 4.37 -7.26 12.48
C PRO A 136 5.00 -8.15 11.42
N GLU A 137 4.14 -8.86 10.69
CA GLU A 137 4.53 -9.67 9.54
C GLU A 137 4.06 -8.99 8.24
N ILE A 138 5.00 -8.67 7.35
CA ILE A 138 4.74 -8.02 6.07
C ILE A 138 4.85 -9.06 4.96
N MET A 139 3.80 -9.18 4.15
CA MET A 139 3.72 -10.13 3.05
C MET A 139 3.71 -9.40 1.70
N ILE A 140 4.66 -9.74 0.83
CA ILE A 140 4.78 -9.19 -0.52
C ILE A 140 4.14 -10.18 -1.50
N PRO A 141 3.03 -9.82 -2.17
CA PRO A 141 2.35 -10.71 -3.10
C PRO A 141 2.98 -10.69 -4.50
N LEU A 142 2.71 -11.72 -5.30
CA LEU A 142 3.07 -11.83 -6.73
C LEU A 142 4.57 -11.76 -7.03
N VAL A 143 5.40 -12.29 -6.15
CA VAL A 143 6.83 -12.41 -6.40
C VAL A 143 7.10 -13.58 -7.33
N GLY A 144 7.69 -13.32 -8.49
CA GLY A 144 8.08 -14.32 -9.47
C GLY A 144 9.59 -14.57 -9.57
N ASP A 145 10.40 -13.64 -9.04
CA ASP A 145 11.87 -13.73 -9.08
C ASP A 145 12.51 -13.27 -7.78
N VAL A 146 13.65 -13.85 -7.45
CA VAL A 146 14.41 -13.50 -6.23
C VAL A 146 14.89 -12.04 -6.26
N ALA A 147 15.19 -11.49 -7.42
CA ALA A 147 15.62 -10.11 -7.56
C ALA A 147 14.50 -9.13 -7.20
N GLU A 148 13.26 -9.44 -7.57
CA GLU A 148 12.06 -8.66 -7.21
C GLU A 148 11.89 -8.62 -5.69
N LEU A 149 11.92 -9.79 -5.04
CA LEU A 149 11.80 -9.87 -3.58
C LEU A 149 12.92 -9.11 -2.88
N ARG A 150 14.15 -9.25 -3.35
CA ARG A 150 15.31 -8.56 -2.78
C ARG A 150 15.16 -7.05 -2.87
N TYR A 151 14.67 -6.54 -3.99
CA TYR A 151 14.46 -5.11 -4.18
C TYR A 151 13.38 -4.56 -3.23
N VAL A 152 12.20 -5.18 -3.23
CA VAL A 152 11.08 -4.72 -2.38
C VAL A 152 11.42 -4.89 -0.90
N LYS A 153 12.03 -6.03 -0.51
CA LYS A 153 12.47 -6.25 0.87
C LYS A 153 13.46 -5.18 1.33
N LYS A 154 14.37 -4.74 0.47
CA LYS A 154 15.31 -3.66 0.79
C LYS A 154 14.56 -2.37 1.14
N VAL A 155 13.59 -1.96 0.32
CA VAL A 155 12.75 -0.77 0.59
C VAL A 155 12.02 -0.91 1.92
N VAL A 156 11.41 -2.07 2.17
CA VAL A 156 10.70 -2.36 3.42
C VAL A 156 11.61 -2.23 4.63
N CYS A 157 12.79 -2.89 4.58
CA CYS A 157 13.73 -2.88 5.70
C CYS A 157 14.28 -1.48 5.97
N GLU A 158 14.63 -0.71 4.94
CA GLU A 158 15.13 0.67 5.10
C GLU A 158 14.12 1.57 5.83
N VAL A 159 12.83 1.44 5.50
CA VAL A 159 11.77 2.21 6.17
C VAL A 159 11.51 1.70 7.59
N ALA A 160 11.37 0.38 7.74
CA ALA A 160 11.05 -0.23 9.04
C ALA A 160 12.15 0.00 10.06
N ASP A 161 13.41 -0.27 9.69
CA ASP A 161 14.56 -0.11 10.59
C ASP A 161 14.72 1.35 11.05
N LYS A 162 14.51 2.30 10.12
CA LYS A 162 14.54 3.73 10.44
C LYS A 162 13.48 4.10 11.47
N LEU A 163 12.23 3.70 11.25
CA LEU A 163 11.11 4.03 12.15
C LEU A 163 11.28 3.39 13.53
N ILE A 164 11.75 2.15 13.59
CA ILE A 164 12.00 1.46 14.85
C ILE A 164 13.16 2.15 15.60
N GLN A 165 14.24 2.51 14.91
CA GLN A 165 15.35 3.23 15.51
C GLN A 165 14.93 4.61 16.06
N GLU A 166 14.09 5.34 15.33
CA GLU A 166 13.57 6.65 15.75
C GLU A 166 12.62 6.56 16.95
N SER A 167 11.94 5.42 17.14
CA SER A 167 10.99 5.21 18.24
C SER A 167 11.64 4.84 19.57
N GLU A 168 12.92 4.50 19.57
CA GLU A 168 13.66 3.95 20.73
C GLU A 168 13.03 2.65 21.30
N PHE A 169 12.14 2.01 20.56
CA PHE A 169 11.44 0.77 20.95
C PHE A 169 12.11 -0.44 20.27
N ASP A 170 12.45 -1.47 21.06
CA ASP A 170 13.01 -2.72 20.50
C ASP A 170 11.87 -3.60 19.96
N MET A 171 11.54 -3.42 18.67
CA MET A 171 10.52 -4.19 17.98
C MET A 171 11.10 -4.97 16.82
N LYS A 172 10.78 -6.25 16.75
CA LYS A 172 11.09 -7.10 15.59
C LYS A 172 9.96 -7.06 14.58
N TYR A 173 10.28 -7.35 13.34
CA TYR A 173 9.30 -7.53 12.26
C TYR A 173 9.77 -8.61 11.29
N HIS A 174 8.86 -9.13 10.49
CA HIS A 174 9.15 -10.18 9.52
C HIS A 174 8.72 -9.74 8.12
N VAL A 175 9.52 -10.10 7.11
CA VAL A 175 9.19 -9.87 5.70
C VAL A 175 9.18 -11.18 4.96
N GLY A 176 8.02 -11.52 4.43
CA GLY A 176 7.79 -12.73 3.66
C GLY A 176 7.15 -12.46 2.30
N THR A 177 6.85 -13.53 1.60
CA THR A 177 6.19 -13.47 0.28
C THR A 177 5.16 -14.57 0.14
N MET A 178 4.27 -14.42 -0.83
CA MET A 178 3.38 -15.48 -1.29
C MET A 178 4.09 -16.31 -2.37
N ILE A 179 3.99 -17.63 -2.27
CA ILE A 179 4.42 -18.56 -3.31
C ILE A 179 3.18 -18.93 -4.12
N GLU A 180 2.90 -18.15 -5.16
CA GLU A 180 1.63 -18.22 -5.90
C GLU A 180 1.79 -18.12 -7.43
N ILE A 181 3.00 -17.85 -7.91
CA ILE A 181 3.34 -17.82 -9.32
C ILE A 181 4.09 -19.12 -9.65
N PRO A 182 3.69 -19.86 -10.71
CA PRO A 182 4.33 -21.11 -11.12
C PRO A 182 5.79 -20.94 -11.54
#